data_a8e9a8b22cade7f71f129fff2254cb45
#
_entry.id   a8e9a8b22cade7f71f129fff2254cb45
#
_cell.length_a   1.000
_cell.length_b   1.000
_cell.length_c   1.000
_cell.angle_alpha   90.00
_cell.angle_beta   90.00
_cell.angle_gamma   90.00
#
_symmetry.space_group_name_H-M   'P 1'
#
loop_
_entity.id
_entity.type
_entity.pdbx_description
1 polymer ?
#
loop_
_entity_poly.entity_id
_entity_poly.type
_entity_poly.pdbx_seq_one_letter_code
_entity_poly.pdbx_strand_id
1 'polypeptide(L)'
;GKALILIDNDHVNKIEDIIKNFTSQVLTQYPGLKVGVTTGPITLEKDQFSIDEHQLFKQLKNNQYTLNPILRPANTGLTAICDYSGDTADTVINFDDGKRLVSTSFISKFNAFGAANTRLKKDLFGTEDIEWVFPAEFDELGQNKSTEKSKTGINDIAIVHIDGNNMGARFISCDGLEERSALSEKVATKTLESFKSLIQWIIDKYDILTKPKNLELTDKMLPIRPIIVGGDDITFVCNARIAVQAAHFLMQELLSDNHGMSISSCAGIAVIPTSYPFFRGYQMAEQLCDSAKSKMRAYNKDNGVNESCWLDFAFLHGETAPTLEQFFANEYSSLRGNMHYGPYQVYNVHASITKKDIFALTKLLECTHQFNLTKEKTYKGELLAHNKIKELRSVLQDNQHIQDLFIEQLKKNEKILPDIVGWEGFAKQLWDEVKIGDTRELKTPYVDAIELMDYILPGLE
;
A
#
# COMPACT_ATOMS: atom_id res chain seq x y z
N GLY A 1 10.25 -13.31 -1.21
CA GLY A 1 9.65 -14.65 -1.26
C GLY A 1 10.57 -15.71 -0.65
N LYS A 2 10.01 -16.84 -0.26
CA LYS A 2 10.72 -18.01 0.27
C LYS A 2 10.33 -19.23 -0.55
N ALA A 3 11.27 -20.15 -0.78
CA ALA A 3 11.02 -21.42 -1.42
C ALA A 3 11.61 -22.54 -0.57
N LEU A 4 10.88 -23.62 -0.39
CA LEU A 4 11.33 -24.86 0.22
C LEU A 4 11.51 -25.87 -0.91
N ILE A 5 12.72 -26.44 -1.02
CA ILE A 5 13.06 -27.46 -2.02
C ILE A 5 13.43 -28.72 -1.26
N LEU A 6 12.71 -29.79 -1.52
CA LEU A 6 12.99 -31.11 -0.94
C LEU A 6 13.91 -31.90 -1.88
N ILE A 7 14.91 -32.51 -1.31
CA ILE A 7 15.89 -33.32 -2.04
C ILE A 7 15.99 -34.67 -1.31
N ASP A 8 16.00 -35.75 -2.10
CA ASP A 8 16.16 -37.10 -1.58
C ASP A 8 17.55 -37.30 -0.94
N ASN A 9 17.61 -38.13 0.09
CA ASN A 9 18.83 -38.43 0.82
C ASN A 9 19.95 -38.97 -0.08
N ASP A 10 19.62 -39.67 -1.17
CA ASP A 10 20.60 -40.18 -2.14
C ASP A 10 21.34 -39.07 -2.92
N HIS A 11 20.81 -37.84 -2.88
CA HIS A 11 21.35 -36.68 -3.59
C HIS A 11 21.96 -35.60 -2.68
N VAL A 12 22.07 -35.87 -1.37
CA VAL A 12 22.61 -34.90 -0.38
C VAL A 12 24.00 -34.40 -0.78
N ASN A 13 24.85 -35.30 -1.32
CA ASN A 13 26.20 -34.95 -1.75
C ASN A 13 26.25 -33.91 -2.89
N LYS A 14 25.15 -33.67 -3.59
CA LYS A 14 25.06 -32.69 -4.69
C LYS A 14 24.58 -31.32 -4.21
N ILE A 15 24.10 -31.22 -2.98
CA ILE A 15 23.49 -29.98 -2.46
C ILE A 15 24.50 -28.83 -2.47
N GLU A 16 25.71 -29.05 -2.01
CA GLU A 16 26.76 -28.03 -1.97
C GLU A 16 27.09 -27.49 -3.38
N ASP A 17 27.17 -28.38 -4.37
CA ASP A 17 27.42 -27.97 -5.76
C ASP A 17 26.24 -27.19 -6.34
N ILE A 18 25.01 -27.59 -6.04
CA ILE A 18 23.80 -26.89 -6.47
C ILE A 18 23.79 -25.47 -5.86
N ILE A 19 24.03 -25.36 -4.55
CA ILE A 19 24.07 -24.05 -3.85
C ILE A 19 25.18 -23.17 -4.41
N LYS A 20 26.38 -23.72 -4.60
CA LYS A 20 27.52 -23.00 -5.15
C LYS A 20 27.23 -22.50 -6.56
N ASN A 21 26.67 -23.33 -7.42
CA ASN A 21 26.30 -22.93 -8.78
C ASN A 21 25.21 -21.87 -8.77
N PHE A 22 24.16 -22.04 -7.98
CA PHE A 22 23.06 -21.10 -7.85
C PHE A 22 23.55 -19.74 -7.34
N THR A 23 24.29 -19.72 -6.22
CA THR A 23 24.78 -18.48 -5.62
C THR A 23 25.80 -17.76 -6.51
N SER A 24 26.64 -18.52 -7.25
CA SER A 24 27.56 -17.97 -8.23
C SER A 24 26.83 -17.33 -9.42
N GLN A 25 25.77 -17.99 -9.92
CA GLN A 25 24.94 -17.41 -10.98
C GLN A 25 24.22 -16.14 -10.50
N VAL A 26 23.64 -16.16 -9.30
CA VAL A 26 23.00 -14.96 -8.73
C VAL A 26 24.01 -13.82 -8.62
N LEU A 27 25.22 -14.08 -8.12
CA LEU A 27 26.25 -13.05 -7.95
C LEU A 27 26.71 -12.46 -9.29
N THR A 28 26.83 -13.28 -10.33
CA THR A 28 27.38 -12.86 -11.63
C THR A 28 26.33 -12.34 -12.61
N GLN A 29 25.14 -12.94 -12.63
CA GLN A 29 24.09 -12.58 -13.60
C GLN A 29 23.06 -11.58 -13.03
N TYR A 30 22.86 -11.60 -11.70
CA TYR A 30 21.87 -10.78 -11.02
C TYR A 30 22.48 -10.00 -9.84
N PRO A 31 23.54 -9.22 -10.07
CA PRO A 31 24.22 -8.48 -9.01
C PRO A 31 23.24 -7.55 -8.32
N GLY A 32 23.33 -7.47 -6.99
CA GLY A 32 22.41 -6.68 -6.15
C GLY A 32 21.18 -7.45 -5.67
N LEU A 33 20.89 -8.66 -6.19
CA LEU A 33 19.86 -9.52 -5.63
C LEU A 33 20.38 -10.20 -4.35
N LYS A 34 19.70 -9.99 -3.23
CA LYS A 34 20.04 -10.61 -1.95
C LYS A 34 19.32 -11.94 -1.81
N VAL A 35 20.09 -13.02 -1.79
CA VAL A 35 19.56 -14.38 -1.65
C VAL A 35 20.22 -15.03 -0.44
N GLY A 36 19.42 -15.58 0.46
CA GLY A 36 19.89 -16.46 1.53
C GLY A 36 19.59 -17.92 1.17
N VAL A 37 20.47 -18.81 1.55
CA VAL A 37 20.28 -20.26 1.41
C VAL A 37 20.57 -20.93 2.74
N THR A 38 19.76 -21.91 3.11
CA THR A 38 20.03 -22.80 4.24
C THR A 38 19.64 -24.22 3.88
N THR A 39 20.27 -25.18 4.49
CA THR A 39 19.98 -26.62 4.33
C THR A 39 19.87 -27.28 5.69
N GLY A 40 19.10 -28.34 5.75
CA GLY A 40 18.97 -29.15 6.96
C GLY A 40 18.05 -30.34 6.72
N PRO A 41 18.08 -31.32 7.60
CA PRO A 41 17.15 -32.45 7.53
C PRO A 41 15.73 -31.95 7.82
N ILE A 42 14.76 -32.57 7.16
CA ILE A 42 13.35 -32.33 7.38
C ILE A 42 12.62 -33.67 7.46
N THR A 43 11.78 -33.79 8.47
CA THR A 43 10.98 -34.99 8.69
C THR A 43 9.59 -34.76 8.11
N LEU A 44 9.08 -35.71 7.33
CA LEU A 44 7.78 -35.54 6.64
C LEU A 44 6.57 -35.87 7.54
N GLU A 45 6.81 -36.28 8.78
CA GLU A 45 5.74 -36.46 9.78
C GLU A 45 5.18 -35.09 10.18
N LYS A 46 3.85 -34.97 10.23
CA LYS A 46 3.10 -33.71 10.39
C LYS A 46 3.69 -32.75 11.43
N ASP A 47 3.75 -33.18 12.68
CA ASP A 47 4.15 -32.30 13.79
C ASP A 47 5.64 -31.93 13.71
N GLN A 48 6.50 -32.88 13.34
CA GLN A 48 7.92 -32.65 13.23
C GLN A 48 8.27 -31.80 12.00
N PHE A 49 7.54 -31.95 10.90
CA PHE A 49 7.73 -31.15 9.70
C PHE A 49 7.64 -29.65 9.98
N SER A 50 6.61 -29.23 10.73
CA SER A 50 6.42 -27.80 11.05
C SER A 50 7.54 -27.27 11.95
N ILE A 51 8.08 -28.09 12.86
CA ILE A 51 9.19 -27.72 13.74
C ILE A 51 10.48 -27.54 12.91
N ASP A 52 10.79 -28.53 12.07
CA ASP A 52 11.99 -28.54 11.24
C ASP A 52 11.97 -27.36 10.24
N GLU A 53 10.84 -27.13 9.60
CA GLU A 53 10.65 -25.99 8.69
C GLU A 53 10.85 -24.65 9.41
N HIS A 54 10.26 -24.46 10.58
CA HIS A 54 10.43 -23.23 11.35
C HIS A 54 11.90 -22.98 11.72
N GLN A 55 12.62 -24.03 12.09
CA GLN A 55 14.06 -23.95 12.36
C GLN A 55 14.85 -23.55 11.10
N LEU A 56 14.55 -24.16 9.95
CA LEU A 56 15.19 -23.83 8.68
C LEU A 56 14.92 -22.38 8.29
N PHE A 57 13.70 -21.87 8.40
CA PHE A 57 13.40 -20.47 8.12
C PHE A 57 14.08 -19.49 9.07
N LYS A 58 14.22 -19.86 10.34
CA LYS A 58 15.00 -19.08 11.33
C LYS A 58 16.48 -19.02 10.95
N GLN A 59 17.05 -20.16 10.57
CA GLN A 59 18.44 -20.22 10.06
C GLN A 59 18.60 -19.41 8.77
N LEU A 60 17.65 -19.54 7.82
CA LEU A 60 17.66 -18.78 6.57
C LEU A 60 17.70 -17.27 6.83
N LYS A 61 16.90 -16.78 7.77
CA LYS A 61 16.89 -15.38 8.16
C LYS A 61 18.25 -14.93 8.70
N ASN A 62 18.91 -15.75 9.50
CA ASN A 62 20.24 -15.46 10.02
C ASN A 62 21.29 -15.48 8.89
N ASN A 63 21.20 -16.46 7.98
CA ASN A 63 22.14 -16.62 6.89
C ASN A 63 22.05 -15.51 5.83
N GLN A 64 20.90 -14.85 5.69
CA GLN A 64 20.76 -13.69 4.81
C GLN A 64 21.73 -12.56 5.15
N TYR A 65 22.11 -12.44 6.42
CA TYR A 65 23.06 -11.41 6.87
C TYR A 65 24.52 -11.87 6.78
N THR A 66 24.78 -13.17 6.74
CA THR A 66 26.15 -13.71 6.74
C THR A 66 26.66 -14.06 5.34
N LEU A 67 25.78 -14.54 4.44
CA LEU A 67 26.16 -14.98 3.08
C LEU A 67 26.25 -13.85 2.06
N ASN A 68 25.66 -12.73 2.32
CA ASN A 68 25.81 -11.52 1.51
C ASN A 68 26.40 -10.41 2.40
N PRO A 69 27.71 -10.41 2.68
CA PRO A 69 28.32 -9.25 3.26
C PRO A 69 28.02 -8.09 2.32
N ILE A 70 27.32 -7.07 2.83
CA ILE A 70 27.16 -5.80 2.14
C ILE A 70 28.55 -5.12 2.24
N LEU A 71 29.49 -5.62 1.48
CA LEU A 71 30.72 -4.93 1.17
C LEU A 71 30.34 -3.81 0.20
N ARG A 72 29.76 -2.76 0.74
CA ARG A 72 29.84 -1.47 0.10
C ARG A 72 31.26 -0.99 0.37
N PRO A 73 32.15 -1.00 -0.64
CA PRO A 73 33.44 -0.39 -0.47
C PRO A 73 33.19 1.04 -0.03
N ALA A 74 33.81 1.45 1.05
CA ALA A 74 33.74 2.83 1.51
C ALA A 74 34.07 3.73 0.31
N ASN A 75 33.27 4.74 0.07
CA ASN A 75 33.56 5.72 -0.97
C ASN A 75 34.85 6.45 -0.58
N THR A 76 35.96 6.00 -1.15
CA THR A 76 37.29 6.49 -0.79
C THR A 76 37.67 7.76 -1.55
N GLY A 77 36.74 8.37 -2.30
CA GLY A 77 37.05 9.51 -3.17
C GLY A 77 37.82 9.14 -4.44
N LEU A 78 38.22 7.88 -4.59
CA LEU A 78 38.83 7.33 -5.80
C LEU A 78 37.82 6.65 -6.72
N THR A 79 36.63 6.40 -6.24
CA THR A 79 35.54 5.76 -6.98
C THR A 79 34.40 6.74 -7.15
N ALA A 80 33.80 6.73 -8.34
CA ALA A 80 32.55 7.44 -8.58
C ALA A 80 31.36 6.68 -8.01
N ILE A 81 30.28 7.39 -7.72
CA ILE A 81 29.02 6.83 -7.21
C ILE A 81 28.06 6.68 -8.39
N CYS A 82 27.32 5.58 -8.40
CA CYS A 82 26.23 5.38 -9.35
C CYS A 82 25.12 6.39 -9.12
N ASP A 83 24.71 7.08 -10.18
CA ASP A 83 23.69 8.14 -10.14
C ASP A 83 22.32 7.63 -9.66
N TYR A 84 22.06 6.32 -9.76
CA TYR A 84 20.76 5.70 -9.45
C TYR A 84 20.75 4.84 -8.17
N SER A 85 21.81 4.09 -7.89
CA SER A 85 21.81 3.13 -6.78
C SER A 85 22.57 3.59 -5.54
N GLY A 86 23.42 4.59 -5.68
CA GLY A 86 24.36 5.02 -4.63
C GLY A 86 25.48 4.01 -4.37
N ASP A 87 25.57 2.91 -5.13
CA ASP A 87 26.70 1.97 -5.11
C ASP A 87 27.89 2.54 -5.91
N THR A 88 29.04 1.91 -5.81
CA THR A 88 30.20 2.26 -6.65
C THR A 88 29.83 2.10 -8.13
N ALA A 89 30.12 3.11 -8.94
CA ALA A 89 29.92 3.04 -10.38
C ALA A 89 31.03 2.21 -11.02
N ASP A 90 30.65 1.28 -11.88
CA ASP A 90 31.55 0.37 -12.59
C ASP A 90 31.73 0.75 -14.05
N THR A 91 30.77 1.49 -14.61
CA THR A 91 30.77 1.85 -16.04
C THR A 91 29.97 3.13 -16.30
N VAL A 92 29.98 3.53 -17.59
CA VAL A 92 29.24 4.69 -18.10
C VAL A 92 28.25 4.23 -19.15
N ILE A 93 26.98 4.59 -19.00
CA ILE A 93 25.96 4.40 -20.04
C ILE A 93 25.60 5.75 -20.67
N ASN A 94 25.33 5.74 -21.96
CA ASN A 94 24.77 6.89 -22.68
C ASN A 94 23.24 6.76 -22.65
N PHE A 95 22.59 7.73 -22.05
CA PHE A 95 21.15 7.94 -22.15
C PHE A 95 20.86 9.09 -23.11
N ASP A 96 19.61 9.28 -23.51
CA ASP A 96 19.21 10.35 -24.44
C ASP A 96 19.55 11.75 -23.89
N ASP A 97 19.51 11.91 -22.56
CA ASP A 97 19.83 13.14 -21.83
C ASP A 97 21.32 13.29 -21.43
N GLY A 98 22.17 12.31 -21.77
CA GLY A 98 23.59 12.37 -21.53
C GLY A 98 24.21 11.10 -20.92
N LYS A 99 25.47 11.22 -20.52
CA LYS A 99 26.23 10.15 -19.90
C LYS A 99 25.94 10.04 -18.40
N ARG A 100 25.73 8.82 -17.92
CA ARG A 100 25.52 8.52 -16.49
C ARG A 100 26.51 7.49 -16.01
N LEU A 101 26.98 7.70 -14.79
CA LEU A 101 27.81 6.74 -14.07
C LEU A 101 26.91 5.72 -13.37
N VAL A 102 27.08 4.44 -13.66
CA VAL A 102 26.19 3.39 -13.21
C VAL A 102 26.92 2.17 -12.66
N SER A 103 26.27 1.50 -11.71
CA SER A 103 26.76 0.25 -11.13
C SER A 103 26.31 -0.96 -11.94
N THR A 104 27.01 -2.06 -11.85
CA THR A 104 26.63 -3.34 -12.47
C THR A 104 25.26 -3.82 -12.03
N SER A 105 24.86 -3.56 -10.76
CA SER A 105 23.54 -3.90 -10.27
C SER A 105 22.43 -3.10 -10.96
N PHE A 106 22.67 -1.84 -11.28
CA PHE A 106 21.74 -1.01 -12.06
C PHE A 106 21.63 -1.51 -13.50
N ILE A 107 22.78 -1.77 -14.16
CA ILE A 107 22.82 -2.25 -15.56
C ILE A 107 22.04 -3.55 -15.70
N SER A 108 22.24 -4.49 -14.78
CA SER A 108 21.54 -5.78 -14.81
C SER A 108 20.02 -5.61 -14.75
N LYS A 109 19.53 -4.72 -13.89
CA LYS A 109 18.09 -4.40 -13.79
C LYS A 109 17.59 -3.67 -15.03
N PHE A 110 18.33 -2.68 -15.51
CA PHE A 110 17.99 -1.90 -16.70
C PHE A 110 17.86 -2.82 -17.93
N ASN A 111 18.81 -3.72 -18.15
CA ASN A 111 18.75 -4.66 -19.27
C ASN A 111 17.62 -5.69 -19.14
N ALA A 112 17.20 -6.05 -17.92
CA ALA A 112 16.09 -6.96 -17.67
C ALA A 112 14.70 -6.30 -17.84
N PHE A 113 14.61 -4.99 -17.86
CA PHE A 113 13.35 -4.23 -17.81
C PHE A 113 12.39 -4.59 -18.96
N GLY A 114 12.87 -4.66 -20.19
CA GLY A 114 12.04 -5.01 -21.36
C GLY A 114 11.42 -6.41 -21.24
N ALA A 115 12.23 -7.41 -20.92
CA ALA A 115 11.77 -8.79 -20.74
C ALA A 115 10.80 -8.92 -19.54
N ALA A 116 11.04 -8.15 -18.45
CA ALA A 116 10.17 -8.14 -17.29
C ALA A 116 8.78 -7.53 -17.64
N ASN A 117 8.72 -6.46 -18.42
CA ASN A 117 7.46 -5.87 -18.87
C ASN A 117 6.67 -6.80 -19.80
N THR A 118 7.35 -7.50 -20.71
CA THR A 118 6.73 -8.52 -21.57
C THR A 118 6.11 -9.64 -20.73
N ARG A 119 6.85 -10.14 -19.76
CA ARG A 119 6.34 -11.15 -18.83
C ARG A 119 5.17 -10.64 -18.00
N LEU A 120 5.23 -9.42 -17.47
CA LEU A 120 4.17 -8.80 -16.70
C LEU A 120 2.86 -8.73 -17.51
N LYS A 121 2.93 -8.29 -18.78
CA LYS A 121 1.78 -8.28 -19.69
C LYS A 121 1.19 -9.68 -19.86
N LYS A 122 2.03 -10.67 -20.11
CA LYS A 122 1.61 -12.06 -20.27
C LYS A 122 0.95 -12.62 -19.02
N ASP A 123 1.50 -12.37 -17.85
CA ASP A 123 0.97 -12.86 -16.57
C ASP A 123 -0.40 -12.22 -16.24
N LEU A 124 -0.60 -10.93 -16.55
CA LEU A 124 -1.82 -10.22 -16.23
C LEU A 124 -2.90 -10.30 -17.31
N PHE A 125 -2.53 -10.33 -18.59
CA PHE A 125 -3.49 -10.31 -19.70
C PHE A 125 -3.57 -11.64 -20.46
N GLY A 126 -2.71 -12.61 -20.15
CA GLY A 126 -2.61 -13.87 -20.90
C GLY A 126 -1.90 -13.75 -22.25
N THR A 127 -1.56 -12.54 -22.69
CA THR A 127 -0.85 -12.23 -23.93
C THR A 127 0.10 -11.06 -23.74
N GLU A 128 1.15 -10.99 -24.54
CA GLU A 128 2.03 -9.84 -24.63
C GLU A 128 1.57 -8.81 -25.68
N ASP A 129 0.76 -9.26 -26.63
CA ASP A 129 0.21 -8.45 -27.72
C ASP A 129 -1.08 -7.75 -27.27
N ILE A 130 -0.95 -6.75 -26.39
CA ILE A 130 -2.03 -5.95 -25.86
C ILE A 130 -1.68 -4.47 -25.96
N GLU A 131 -2.68 -3.65 -26.28
CA GLU A 131 -2.54 -2.19 -26.43
C GLU A 131 -2.21 -1.47 -25.11
N TRP A 132 -2.67 -2.02 -23.98
CA TRP A 132 -2.46 -1.43 -22.66
C TRP A 132 -0.99 -1.44 -22.25
N VAL A 133 -0.53 -0.31 -21.68
CA VAL A 133 0.86 -0.10 -21.31
C VAL A 133 0.94 0.22 -19.80
N PHE A 134 1.89 -0.42 -19.13
CA PHE A 134 2.25 -0.04 -17.77
C PHE A 134 3.30 1.07 -17.80
N PRO A 135 3.18 2.11 -16.97
CA PRO A 135 4.14 3.20 -16.91
C PRO A 135 5.54 2.69 -16.54
N ALA A 136 6.55 3.21 -17.19
CA ALA A 136 7.95 2.96 -16.87
C ALA A 136 8.44 3.91 -15.77
N GLU A 137 7.97 5.15 -15.81
CA GLU A 137 8.31 6.21 -14.88
C GLU A 137 7.08 6.70 -14.10
N PHE A 138 7.31 7.30 -12.94
CA PHE A 138 6.23 7.77 -12.08
C PHE A 138 5.45 8.94 -12.70
N ASP A 139 6.10 9.75 -13.52
CA ASP A 139 5.44 10.86 -14.24
C ASP A 139 4.41 10.38 -15.28
N GLU A 140 4.47 9.13 -15.70
CA GLU A 140 3.52 8.52 -16.63
C GLU A 140 2.24 7.99 -15.94
N LEU A 141 2.16 8.04 -14.60
CA LEU A 141 0.99 7.62 -13.83
C LEU A 141 -0.21 8.58 -13.95
N GLY A 142 -0.13 9.59 -14.80
CA GLY A 142 -1.23 10.51 -15.07
C GLY A 142 -1.36 11.67 -14.08
N GLN A 143 -0.22 12.15 -13.56
CA GLN A 143 -0.20 13.35 -12.76
C GLN A 143 -0.71 14.53 -13.57
N ASN A 144 -1.51 15.37 -12.93
CA ASN A 144 -2.07 16.55 -13.56
C ASN A 144 -0.96 17.62 -13.66
N LYS A 145 -0.36 17.76 -14.86
CA LYS A 145 0.63 18.79 -15.11
C LYS A 145 -0.09 20.13 -15.14
N SER A 146 0.34 21.07 -14.31
CA SER A 146 -0.16 22.44 -14.38
C SER A 146 0.09 23.01 -15.77
N THR A 147 -0.95 23.55 -16.41
CA THR A 147 -0.73 24.44 -17.55
C THR A 147 0.18 25.59 -17.09
N GLU A 148 1.02 26.13 -17.97
CA GLU A 148 2.06 27.15 -17.67
C GLU A 148 1.61 28.34 -16.80
N LYS A 149 0.30 28.49 -16.56
CA LYS A 149 -0.33 29.56 -15.77
C LYS A 149 -0.73 29.16 -14.34
N SER A 150 -0.75 27.90 -13.96
CA SER A 150 -1.04 27.50 -12.58
C SER A 150 -0.06 26.41 -12.13
N LYS A 151 0.78 26.73 -11.15
CA LYS A 151 1.75 25.80 -10.55
C LYS A 151 1.07 24.79 -9.57
N THR A 152 -0.24 24.61 -9.65
CA THR A 152 -1.03 23.80 -8.73
C THR A 152 -1.58 22.58 -9.45
N GLY A 153 -0.71 21.64 -9.78
CA GLY A 153 -1.12 20.29 -10.20
C GLY A 153 -0.90 19.30 -9.04
N ILE A 154 -1.71 18.25 -8.98
CA ILE A 154 -1.47 17.13 -8.10
C ILE A 154 -0.46 16.22 -8.80
N ASN A 155 0.77 16.19 -8.29
CA ASN A 155 1.88 15.39 -8.83
C ASN A 155 2.24 14.23 -7.89
N ASP A 156 1.26 13.74 -7.13
CA ASP A 156 1.48 12.72 -6.14
C ASP A 156 1.15 11.33 -6.69
N ILE A 157 1.95 10.38 -6.27
CA ILE A 157 1.74 8.95 -6.46
C ILE A 157 1.43 8.30 -5.13
N ALA A 158 0.87 7.13 -5.17
CA ALA A 158 0.67 6.31 -3.98
C ALA A 158 1.38 4.97 -4.11
N ILE A 159 2.05 4.58 -3.05
CA ILE A 159 2.55 3.23 -2.86
C ILE A 159 1.53 2.50 -1.98
N VAL A 160 0.96 1.44 -2.52
CA VAL A 160 -0.02 0.60 -1.83
C VAL A 160 0.62 -0.74 -1.52
N HIS A 161 0.65 -1.11 -0.26
CA HIS A 161 1.10 -2.40 0.23
C HIS A 161 -0.04 -3.13 0.92
N ILE A 162 -0.36 -4.33 0.46
CA ILE A 162 -1.45 -5.18 0.98
C ILE A 162 -0.86 -6.53 1.37
N ASP A 163 -1.15 -6.99 2.58
CA ASP A 163 -0.64 -8.25 3.10
C ASP A 163 -1.79 -9.08 3.73
N GLY A 164 -1.81 -10.36 3.39
CA GLY A 164 -2.82 -11.31 3.85
C GLY A 164 -2.73 -11.60 5.35
N ASN A 165 -3.90 -11.65 6.00
CA ASN A 165 -3.97 -11.91 7.44
C ASN A 165 -3.85 -13.40 7.75
N ASN A 166 -3.15 -13.74 8.84
CA ASN A 166 -3.06 -15.08 9.40
C ASN A 166 -2.54 -16.17 8.45
N MET A 167 -1.86 -15.80 7.35
CA MET A 167 -1.37 -16.79 6.37
C MET A 167 -0.38 -17.78 6.98
N GLY A 168 0.51 -17.31 7.85
CA GLY A 168 1.43 -18.19 8.57
C GLY A 168 0.71 -19.27 9.39
N ALA A 169 -0.37 -18.92 10.10
CA ALA A 169 -1.16 -19.87 10.86
C ALA A 169 -1.90 -20.87 9.94
N ARG A 170 -2.43 -20.40 8.80
CA ARG A 170 -3.06 -21.28 7.79
C ARG A 170 -2.07 -22.30 7.24
N PHE A 171 -0.83 -21.90 6.95
CA PHE A 171 0.22 -22.82 6.49
C PHE A 171 0.66 -23.81 7.58
N ILE A 172 0.73 -23.40 8.84
CA ILE A 172 1.06 -24.28 9.97
C ILE A 172 -0.03 -25.32 10.18
N SER A 173 -1.31 -25.00 9.94
CA SER A 173 -2.43 -25.93 10.12
C SER A 173 -2.55 -27.00 9.04
N CYS A 174 -1.80 -26.91 7.95
CA CYS A 174 -1.86 -27.88 6.85
C CYS A 174 -1.30 -29.26 7.26
N ASP A 175 -1.98 -30.31 6.84
CA ASP A 175 -1.61 -31.71 7.07
C ASP A 175 -0.60 -32.23 6.02
N GLY A 176 0.63 -31.73 6.10
CA GLY A 176 1.72 -32.18 5.24
C GLY A 176 1.93 -31.36 3.98
N LEU A 177 2.76 -31.89 3.08
CA LEU A 177 3.27 -31.17 1.92
C LEU A 177 2.21 -30.94 0.83
N GLU A 178 1.36 -31.92 0.58
CA GLU A 178 0.34 -31.84 -0.47
C GLU A 178 -0.65 -30.73 -0.18
N GLU A 179 -1.14 -30.64 1.06
CA GLU A 179 -2.08 -29.61 1.48
C GLU A 179 -1.43 -28.23 1.47
N ARG A 180 -0.15 -28.12 1.90
CA ARG A 180 0.62 -26.88 1.80
C ARG A 180 0.84 -26.42 0.37
N SER A 181 1.19 -27.34 -0.52
CA SER A 181 1.36 -27.04 -1.95
C SER A 181 0.04 -26.55 -2.54
N ALA A 182 -1.06 -27.24 -2.26
CA ALA A 182 -2.39 -26.85 -2.71
C ALA A 182 -2.82 -25.47 -2.14
N LEU A 183 -2.53 -25.20 -0.86
CA LEU A 183 -2.81 -23.89 -0.26
C LEU A 183 -1.96 -22.80 -0.93
N SER A 184 -0.68 -23.04 -1.15
CA SER A 184 0.21 -22.09 -1.82
C SER A 184 -0.25 -21.75 -3.23
N GLU A 185 -0.69 -22.74 -4.00
CA GLU A 185 -1.24 -22.56 -5.34
C GLU A 185 -2.55 -21.76 -5.31
N LYS A 186 -3.46 -22.09 -4.38
CA LYS A 186 -4.73 -21.36 -4.19
C LYS A 186 -4.48 -19.90 -3.83
N VAL A 187 -3.56 -19.61 -2.90
CA VAL A 187 -3.21 -18.24 -2.51
C VAL A 187 -2.64 -17.49 -3.71
N ALA A 188 -1.67 -18.06 -4.42
CA ALA A 188 -1.06 -17.42 -5.58
C ALA A 188 -2.08 -17.14 -6.69
N THR A 189 -2.96 -18.10 -6.98
CA THR A 189 -4.03 -17.95 -7.97
C THR A 189 -5.01 -16.86 -7.54
N LYS A 190 -5.48 -16.90 -6.29
CA LYS A 190 -6.42 -15.89 -5.77
C LYS A 190 -5.84 -14.48 -5.86
N THR A 191 -4.60 -14.31 -5.45
CA THR A 191 -3.90 -13.02 -5.49
C THR A 191 -3.76 -12.50 -6.92
N LEU A 192 -3.31 -13.35 -7.84
CA LEU A 192 -3.14 -12.97 -9.25
C LEU A 192 -4.47 -12.63 -9.91
N GLU A 193 -5.50 -13.45 -9.73
CA GLU A 193 -6.82 -13.21 -10.34
C GLU A 193 -7.50 -11.98 -9.74
N SER A 194 -7.38 -11.74 -8.42
CA SER A 194 -7.87 -10.50 -7.80
C SER A 194 -7.16 -9.26 -8.35
N PHE A 195 -5.85 -9.35 -8.62
CA PHE A 195 -5.10 -8.25 -9.23
C PHE A 195 -5.49 -8.02 -10.70
N LYS A 196 -5.76 -9.09 -11.46
CA LYS A 196 -6.33 -8.98 -12.82
C LYS A 196 -7.67 -8.28 -12.81
N SER A 197 -8.55 -8.60 -11.84
CA SER A 197 -9.82 -7.91 -11.65
C SER A 197 -9.64 -6.42 -11.40
N LEU A 198 -8.62 -6.03 -10.60
CA LEU A 198 -8.28 -4.61 -10.40
C LEU A 198 -7.85 -3.94 -11.71
N ILE A 199 -7.00 -4.58 -12.50
CA ILE A 199 -6.58 -4.02 -13.80
C ILE A 199 -7.80 -3.88 -14.73
N GLN A 200 -8.68 -4.87 -14.78
CA GLN A 200 -9.91 -4.80 -15.58
C GLN A 200 -10.83 -3.67 -15.09
N TRP A 201 -10.99 -3.50 -13.78
CA TRP A 201 -11.76 -2.41 -13.19
C TRP A 201 -11.21 -1.03 -13.61
N ILE A 202 -9.88 -0.86 -13.65
CA ILE A 202 -9.24 0.37 -14.12
C ILE A 202 -9.53 0.59 -15.62
N ILE A 203 -9.45 -0.46 -16.42
CA ILE A 203 -9.76 -0.41 -17.86
C ILE A 203 -11.23 -0.02 -18.10
N ASP A 204 -12.15 -0.63 -17.39
CA ASP A 204 -13.59 -0.35 -17.52
C ASP A 204 -13.94 1.10 -17.12
N LYS A 205 -13.14 1.69 -16.22
CA LYS A 205 -13.28 3.07 -15.76
C LYS A 205 -12.40 4.08 -16.52
N TYR A 206 -11.67 3.64 -17.57
CA TYR A 206 -10.66 4.46 -18.23
C TYR A 206 -11.22 5.78 -18.78
N ASP A 207 -12.43 5.78 -19.35
CA ASP A 207 -13.11 6.98 -19.82
C ASP A 207 -13.42 7.98 -18.69
N ILE A 208 -13.64 7.49 -17.48
CA ILE A 208 -13.83 8.36 -16.30
C ILE A 208 -12.49 8.92 -15.87
N LEU A 209 -11.44 8.09 -15.85
CA LEU A 209 -10.09 8.47 -15.43
C LEU A 209 -9.51 9.57 -16.36
N THR A 210 -9.77 9.50 -17.64
CA THR A 210 -9.24 10.44 -18.66
C THR A 210 -10.12 11.67 -18.90
N LYS A 211 -11.22 11.84 -18.14
CA LYS A 211 -12.02 13.08 -18.24
C LYS A 211 -11.16 14.32 -17.94
N PRO A 212 -11.47 15.48 -18.55
CA PRO A 212 -10.79 16.73 -18.25
C PRO A 212 -10.74 17.00 -16.74
N LYS A 213 -9.56 17.38 -16.22
CA LYS A 213 -9.23 17.63 -14.82
C LYS A 213 -9.05 16.38 -13.95
N ASN A 214 -9.24 15.18 -14.48
CA ASN A 214 -8.92 13.94 -13.78
C ASN A 214 -7.45 13.59 -14.00
N LEU A 215 -7.13 12.56 -14.77
CA LEU A 215 -5.75 12.13 -15.00
C LEU A 215 -5.30 12.52 -16.42
N GLU A 216 -4.06 12.95 -16.56
CA GLU A 216 -3.42 13.20 -17.86
C GLU A 216 -2.65 11.96 -18.29
N LEU A 217 -3.32 11.00 -18.89
CA LEU A 217 -2.73 9.76 -19.38
C LEU A 217 -2.46 9.84 -20.87
N THR A 218 -1.34 9.30 -21.32
CA THR A 218 -1.15 8.98 -22.73
C THR A 218 -2.06 7.82 -23.12
N ASP A 219 -2.39 7.70 -24.40
CA ASP A 219 -3.34 6.66 -24.86
C ASP A 219 -2.94 5.28 -24.39
N LYS A 220 -3.92 4.54 -23.82
CA LYS A 220 -3.74 3.20 -23.26
C LYS A 220 -2.71 3.04 -22.12
N MET A 221 -2.22 4.15 -21.55
CA MET A 221 -1.38 4.11 -20.36
C MET A 221 -2.23 3.85 -19.12
N LEU A 222 -1.89 2.82 -18.36
CA LEU A 222 -2.57 2.49 -17.10
C LEU A 222 -2.00 3.37 -15.95
N PRO A 223 -2.84 3.98 -15.10
CA PRO A 223 -2.36 4.78 -13.96
C PRO A 223 -1.91 3.93 -12.77
N ILE A 224 -1.40 2.74 -13.03
CA ILE A 224 -0.95 1.76 -12.03
C ILE A 224 0.22 0.95 -12.57
N ARG A 225 1.17 0.61 -11.69
CA ARG A 225 2.25 -0.33 -11.96
C ARG A 225 2.40 -1.33 -10.82
N PRO A 226 2.20 -2.62 -11.04
CA PRO A 226 2.49 -3.66 -10.06
C PRO A 226 4.01 -3.75 -9.82
N ILE A 227 4.39 -3.90 -8.56
CA ILE A 227 5.78 -4.09 -8.12
C ILE A 227 5.95 -5.52 -7.58
N ILE A 228 5.04 -5.95 -6.71
CA ILE A 228 4.99 -7.30 -6.15
C ILE A 228 3.56 -7.80 -6.27
N VAL A 229 3.38 -8.96 -6.90
CA VAL A 229 2.13 -9.71 -6.92
C VAL A 229 2.49 -11.16 -6.73
N GLY A 230 2.43 -11.65 -5.51
CA GLY A 230 2.85 -13.03 -5.25
C GLY A 230 2.63 -13.48 -3.82
N GLY A 231 2.14 -14.69 -3.67
CA GLY A 231 1.69 -15.18 -2.38
C GLY A 231 0.53 -14.34 -1.86
N ASP A 232 0.61 -13.93 -0.62
CA ASP A 232 -0.36 -13.04 0.06
C ASP A 232 0.07 -11.56 0.06
N ASP A 233 1.23 -11.25 -0.53
CA ASP A 233 1.83 -9.92 -0.57
C ASP A 233 1.62 -9.25 -1.92
N ILE A 234 1.00 -8.08 -1.90
CA ILE A 234 0.76 -7.25 -3.09
C ILE A 234 1.31 -5.86 -2.84
N THR A 235 2.16 -5.39 -3.73
CA THR A 235 2.63 -4.01 -3.74
C THR A 235 2.49 -3.43 -5.14
N PHE A 236 1.86 -2.28 -5.24
CA PHE A 236 1.77 -1.53 -6.49
C PHE A 236 1.93 -0.03 -6.26
N VAL A 237 2.30 0.66 -7.33
CA VAL A 237 2.31 2.12 -7.37
C VAL A 237 1.21 2.58 -8.32
N CYS A 238 0.48 3.60 -7.95
CA CYS A 238 -0.56 4.17 -8.80
C CYS A 238 -0.62 5.69 -8.65
N ASN A 239 -1.40 6.33 -9.51
CA ASN A 239 -1.76 7.72 -9.28
C ASN A 239 -2.46 7.86 -7.91
N ALA A 240 -2.06 8.84 -7.11
CA ALA A 240 -2.60 9.02 -5.77
C ALA A 240 -4.13 9.17 -5.73
N ARG A 241 -4.73 9.71 -6.79
CA ARG A 241 -6.18 9.96 -6.89
C ARG A 241 -7.05 8.72 -7.08
N ILE A 242 -6.44 7.56 -7.31
CA ILE A 242 -7.16 6.27 -7.38
C ILE A 242 -6.77 5.30 -6.27
N ALA A 243 -5.77 5.65 -5.45
CA ALA A 243 -5.12 4.70 -4.55
C ALA A 243 -6.06 4.06 -3.53
N VAL A 244 -6.85 4.87 -2.82
CA VAL A 244 -7.77 4.35 -1.79
C VAL A 244 -8.86 3.50 -2.42
N GLN A 245 -9.42 3.93 -3.56
CA GLN A 245 -10.46 3.20 -4.27
C GLN A 245 -9.92 1.90 -4.89
N ALA A 246 -8.71 1.92 -5.45
CA ALA A 246 -8.03 0.73 -5.97
C ALA A 246 -7.71 -0.29 -4.87
N ALA A 247 -7.20 0.18 -3.72
CA ALA A 247 -6.94 -0.67 -2.57
C ALA A 247 -8.23 -1.26 -2.01
N HIS A 248 -9.29 -0.45 -1.85
CA HIS A 248 -10.60 -0.88 -1.41
C HIS A 248 -11.17 -1.98 -2.33
N PHE A 249 -11.17 -1.74 -3.65
CA PHE A 249 -11.62 -2.72 -4.63
C PHE A 249 -10.82 -4.03 -4.53
N LEU A 250 -9.49 -3.96 -4.53
CA LEU A 250 -8.65 -5.16 -4.48
C LEU A 250 -8.83 -5.95 -3.18
N MET A 251 -8.96 -5.27 -2.04
CA MET A 251 -9.21 -5.93 -0.76
C MET A 251 -10.59 -6.60 -0.73
N GLN A 252 -11.61 -6.04 -1.38
CA GLN A 252 -12.91 -6.68 -1.53
C GLN A 252 -12.85 -7.90 -2.44
N GLU A 253 -12.09 -7.83 -3.54
CA GLU A 253 -11.84 -8.97 -4.42
C GLU A 253 -11.12 -10.10 -3.69
N LEU A 254 -10.09 -9.79 -2.89
CA LEU A 254 -9.39 -10.77 -2.05
C LEU A 254 -10.33 -11.42 -1.03
N LEU A 255 -11.21 -10.64 -0.41
CA LEU A 255 -12.17 -11.09 0.60
C LEU A 255 -13.34 -11.90 0.00
N SER A 256 -13.68 -11.70 -1.27
CA SER A 256 -14.73 -12.45 -1.96
C SER A 256 -14.32 -13.93 -2.09
N ASP A 257 -15.30 -14.85 -2.04
CA ASP A 257 -15.02 -16.28 -2.26
C ASP A 257 -14.94 -16.66 -3.76
N ASN A 258 -14.73 -15.68 -4.62
CA ASN A 258 -14.41 -15.93 -6.02
C ASN A 258 -13.10 -16.71 -6.09
N HIS A 259 -12.98 -17.69 -6.95
CA HIS A 259 -11.84 -18.58 -7.09
C HIS A 259 -11.61 -19.58 -5.93
N GLY A 260 -12.68 -19.87 -5.14
CA GLY A 260 -12.66 -20.92 -4.12
C GLY A 260 -11.78 -20.67 -2.90
N MET A 261 -11.44 -19.40 -2.64
CA MET A 261 -10.70 -18.97 -1.46
C MET A 261 -11.01 -17.51 -1.14
N SER A 262 -11.16 -17.21 0.16
CA SER A 262 -11.24 -15.85 0.70
C SER A 262 -9.96 -15.53 1.47
N ILE A 263 -9.39 -14.34 1.21
CA ILE A 263 -8.22 -13.81 1.91
C ILE A 263 -8.61 -12.50 2.57
N SER A 264 -8.68 -12.50 3.90
CA SER A 264 -8.70 -11.24 4.66
C SER A 264 -7.32 -10.60 4.62
N SER A 265 -7.25 -9.28 4.50
CA SER A 265 -5.99 -8.54 4.31
C SER A 265 -5.98 -7.22 5.05
N CYS A 266 -4.79 -6.69 5.29
CA CYS A 266 -4.58 -5.32 5.70
C CYS A 266 -3.77 -4.57 4.66
N ALA A 267 -4.00 -3.26 4.55
CA ALA A 267 -3.31 -2.40 3.59
C ALA A 267 -2.73 -1.15 4.25
N GLY A 268 -1.60 -0.69 3.70
CA GLY A 268 -1.02 0.62 3.96
C GLY A 268 -0.85 1.39 2.66
N ILE A 269 -1.25 2.65 2.67
CA ILE A 269 -1.20 3.55 1.50
C ILE A 269 -0.36 4.77 1.85
N ALA A 270 0.82 4.89 1.25
CA ALA A 270 1.66 6.07 1.38
C ALA A 270 1.51 6.94 0.13
N VAL A 271 0.90 8.11 0.28
CA VAL A 271 0.82 9.12 -0.79
C VAL A 271 2.06 10.02 -0.69
N ILE A 272 2.81 10.10 -1.78
CA ILE A 272 4.10 10.79 -1.85
C ILE A 272 4.22 11.61 -3.14
N PRO A 273 4.96 12.73 -3.13
CA PRO A 273 5.36 13.41 -4.37
C PRO A 273 6.22 12.49 -5.25
N THR A 274 6.13 12.63 -6.58
CA THR A 274 6.95 11.84 -7.53
C THR A 274 8.45 11.93 -7.28
N SER A 275 8.92 13.05 -6.71
CA SER A 275 10.33 13.28 -6.35
C SER A 275 10.75 12.67 -5.01
N TYR A 276 9.82 12.13 -4.23
CA TYR A 276 10.10 11.54 -2.92
C TYR A 276 10.83 10.20 -3.09
N PRO A 277 11.82 9.86 -2.21
CA PRO A 277 12.53 8.60 -2.33
C PRO A 277 11.60 7.39 -2.17
N PHE A 278 11.45 6.61 -3.23
CA PHE A 278 10.53 5.47 -3.30
C PHE A 278 10.68 4.50 -2.12
N PHE A 279 11.92 4.15 -1.75
CA PHE A 279 12.13 3.20 -0.66
C PHE A 279 11.57 3.67 0.69
N ARG A 280 11.59 4.99 0.95
CA ARG A 280 11.00 5.56 2.17
C ARG A 280 9.48 5.52 2.12
N GLY A 281 8.90 5.83 0.96
CA GLY A 281 7.48 5.70 0.74
C GLY A 281 7.01 4.25 0.93
N TYR A 282 7.78 3.28 0.42
CA TYR A 282 7.50 1.85 0.61
C TYR A 282 7.57 1.45 2.10
N GLN A 283 8.63 1.86 2.82
CA GLN A 283 8.72 1.61 4.25
C GLN A 283 7.55 2.21 5.04
N MET A 284 7.09 3.38 4.63
CA MET A 284 5.92 4.00 5.26
C MET A 284 4.63 3.22 4.95
N ALA A 285 4.45 2.73 3.73
CA ALA A 285 3.32 1.87 3.37
C ALA A 285 3.33 0.55 4.17
N GLU A 286 4.49 -0.07 4.39
CA GLU A 286 4.62 -1.24 5.29
C GLU A 286 4.22 -0.90 6.73
N GLN A 287 4.70 0.22 7.29
CA GLN A 287 4.34 0.64 8.65
C GLN A 287 2.84 0.97 8.79
N LEU A 288 2.21 1.54 7.77
CA LEU A 288 0.76 1.78 7.72
C LEU A 288 -0.02 0.46 7.68
N CYS A 289 0.44 -0.53 6.92
CA CYS A 289 -0.13 -1.87 6.92
C CYS A 289 -0.01 -2.53 8.30
N ASP A 290 1.12 -2.38 8.98
CA ASP A 290 1.32 -2.87 10.35
C ASP A 290 0.42 -2.14 11.36
N SER A 291 0.19 -0.84 11.20
CA SER A 291 -0.80 -0.05 11.96
C SER A 291 -2.20 -0.64 11.79
N ALA A 292 -2.61 -0.89 10.54
CA ALA A 292 -3.89 -1.51 10.21
C ALA A 292 -4.03 -2.91 10.84
N LYS A 293 -2.98 -3.75 10.78
CA LYS A 293 -2.96 -5.07 11.42
C LYS A 293 -3.08 -4.99 12.93
N SER A 294 -2.42 -4.03 13.56
CA SER A 294 -2.47 -3.84 15.01
C SER A 294 -3.86 -3.43 15.46
N LYS A 295 -4.49 -2.50 14.74
CA LYS A 295 -5.88 -2.09 14.98
C LYS A 295 -6.87 -3.24 14.75
N MET A 296 -6.70 -3.99 13.67
CA MET A 296 -7.50 -5.19 13.37
C MET A 296 -7.47 -6.18 14.53
N ARG A 297 -6.28 -6.51 15.04
CA ARG A 297 -6.13 -7.49 16.15
C ARG A 297 -6.84 -7.02 17.41
N ALA A 298 -6.70 -5.74 17.77
CA ALA A 298 -7.38 -5.17 18.92
C ALA A 298 -8.91 -5.21 18.73
N TYR A 299 -9.40 -4.76 17.56
CA TYR A 299 -10.82 -4.76 17.25
C TYR A 299 -11.42 -6.17 17.25
N ASN A 300 -10.76 -7.14 16.62
CA ASN A 300 -11.23 -8.51 16.54
C ASN A 300 -11.33 -9.14 17.93
N LYS A 301 -10.33 -8.92 18.81
CA LYS A 301 -10.34 -9.36 20.19
C LYS A 301 -11.51 -8.79 20.97
N ASP A 302 -11.76 -7.47 20.86
CA ASP A 302 -12.81 -6.78 21.61
C ASP A 302 -14.22 -7.17 21.15
N ASN A 303 -14.38 -7.50 19.87
CA ASN A 303 -15.69 -7.79 19.28
C ASN A 303 -15.95 -9.28 18.99
N GLY A 304 -15.01 -10.17 19.34
CA GLY A 304 -15.14 -11.61 19.09
C GLY A 304 -15.21 -11.97 17.61
N VAL A 305 -14.54 -11.19 16.75
CA VAL A 305 -14.48 -11.39 15.30
C VAL A 305 -13.21 -12.18 14.98
N ASN A 306 -13.31 -13.19 14.12
CA ASN A 306 -12.14 -14.01 13.77
C ASN A 306 -11.23 -13.29 12.76
N GLU A 307 -11.80 -12.67 11.74
CA GLU A 307 -11.07 -11.99 10.66
C GLU A 307 -11.80 -10.73 10.21
N SER A 308 -11.05 -9.68 9.94
CA SER A 308 -11.54 -8.44 9.32
C SER A 308 -10.45 -7.80 8.48
N CYS A 309 -10.83 -6.94 7.54
CA CYS A 309 -9.91 -6.23 6.65
C CYS A 309 -9.81 -4.78 7.08
N TRP A 310 -8.59 -4.25 7.09
CA TRP A 310 -8.33 -2.87 7.52
C TRP A 310 -7.30 -2.20 6.62
N LEU A 311 -7.44 -0.90 6.41
CA LEU A 311 -6.45 -0.11 5.72
C LEU A 311 -6.12 1.16 6.50
N ASP A 312 -4.88 1.60 6.34
CA ASP A 312 -4.39 2.88 6.85
C ASP A 312 -3.70 3.67 5.73
N PHE A 313 -3.68 4.98 5.85
CA PHE A 313 -3.05 5.83 4.83
C PHE A 313 -2.42 7.07 5.44
N ALA A 314 -1.44 7.63 4.72
CA ALA A 314 -0.81 8.89 5.09
C ALA A 314 -0.37 9.68 3.86
N PHE A 315 -0.41 11.01 3.98
CA PHE A 315 0.04 11.97 2.97
C PHE A 315 1.38 12.56 3.40
N LEU A 316 2.46 12.22 2.68
CA LEU A 316 3.83 12.64 2.96
C LEU A 316 4.22 13.80 2.05
N HIS A 317 4.41 14.98 2.61
CA HIS A 317 4.71 16.20 1.85
C HIS A 317 6.21 16.56 1.81
N GLY A 318 7.09 15.61 2.11
CA GLY A 318 8.54 15.83 2.12
C GLY A 318 9.15 15.84 3.53
N GLU A 319 8.40 15.40 4.52
CA GLU A 319 8.82 15.29 5.91
C GLU A 319 9.95 14.26 6.06
N THR A 320 10.79 14.50 7.05
CA THR A 320 11.93 13.61 7.37
C THR A 320 11.66 12.68 8.55
N ALA A 321 10.39 12.51 8.95
CA ALA A 321 10.03 11.64 10.06
C ALA A 321 10.52 10.20 9.80
N PRO A 322 11.37 9.62 10.66
CA PRO A 322 11.96 8.30 10.41
C PRO A 322 10.99 7.16 10.68
N THR A 323 9.91 7.39 11.45
CA THR A 323 8.90 6.38 11.77
C THR A 323 7.48 6.94 11.58
N LEU A 324 6.52 6.04 11.35
CA LEU A 324 5.10 6.39 11.26
C LEU A 324 4.57 7.04 12.55
N GLU A 325 5.01 6.56 13.72
CA GLU A 325 4.62 7.11 15.01
C GLU A 325 5.04 8.58 15.15
N GLN A 326 6.29 8.89 14.78
CA GLN A 326 6.77 10.28 14.80
C GLN A 326 6.06 11.14 13.76
N PHE A 327 5.77 10.59 12.59
CA PHE A 327 5.00 11.28 11.57
C PHE A 327 3.62 11.67 12.08
N PHE A 328 2.86 10.72 12.63
CA PHE A 328 1.54 11.01 13.18
C PHE A 328 1.58 11.95 14.39
N ALA A 329 2.60 11.82 15.24
CA ALA A 329 2.77 12.74 16.36
C ALA A 329 3.03 14.19 15.92
N ASN A 330 3.74 14.39 14.80
CA ASN A 330 4.05 15.71 14.28
C ASN A 330 2.87 16.31 13.49
N GLU A 331 2.25 15.54 12.60
CA GLU A 331 1.30 16.06 11.62
C GLU A 331 -0.17 15.97 12.06
N TYR A 332 -0.52 14.97 12.88
CA TYR A 332 -1.90 14.66 13.25
C TYR A 332 -2.20 14.80 14.76
N SER A 333 -1.25 15.27 15.55
CA SER A 333 -1.49 15.55 16.96
C SER A 333 -1.94 17.00 17.14
N SER A 334 -2.95 17.21 17.96
CA SER A 334 -3.42 18.55 18.38
C SER A 334 -3.46 18.66 19.89
N LEU A 335 -3.68 19.86 20.40
CA LEU A 335 -3.87 20.11 21.84
C LEU A 335 -5.04 19.31 22.43
N ARG A 336 -6.01 18.91 21.62
CA ARG A 336 -7.25 18.26 22.06
C ARG A 336 -7.22 16.75 21.86
N GLY A 337 -6.63 16.25 20.80
CA GLY A 337 -6.64 14.83 20.49
C GLY A 337 -5.92 14.51 19.17
N ASN A 338 -6.16 13.32 18.66
CA ASN A 338 -5.57 12.81 17.44
C ASN A 338 -6.47 13.12 16.23
N MET A 339 -5.93 13.81 15.25
CA MET A 339 -6.62 14.22 14.03
C MET A 339 -6.64 13.14 12.95
N HIS A 340 -5.90 12.04 13.12
CA HIS A 340 -6.00 10.86 12.28
C HIS A 340 -6.96 9.85 12.94
N TYR A 341 -8.08 9.59 12.27
CA TYR A 341 -9.11 8.68 12.78
C TYR A 341 -8.80 7.22 12.48
N GLY A 342 -8.13 6.97 11.36
CA GLY A 342 -7.73 5.65 10.90
C GLY A 342 -7.00 4.79 11.95
N PRO A 343 -6.68 3.54 11.66
CA PRO A 343 -7.03 2.75 10.47
C PRO A 343 -8.52 2.50 10.28
N TYR A 344 -8.94 2.29 9.02
CA TYR A 344 -10.33 2.10 8.62
C TYR A 344 -10.64 0.65 8.28
N GLN A 345 -11.83 0.19 8.65
CA GLN A 345 -12.29 -1.15 8.35
C GLN A 345 -12.88 -1.23 6.93
N VAL A 346 -12.42 -2.20 6.16
CA VAL A 346 -12.92 -2.53 4.82
C VAL A 346 -13.91 -3.68 4.95
N TYR A 347 -15.12 -3.47 4.45
CA TYR A 347 -16.17 -4.48 4.43
C TYR A 347 -16.37 -5.01 3.02
N ASN A 348 -16.90 -6.23 2.91
CA ASN A 348 -17.39 -6.73 1.64
C ASN A 348 -18.47 -5.78 1.09
N VAL A 349 -18.53 -5.59 -0.21
CA VAL A 349 -19.53 -4.72 -0.90
C VAL A 349 -20.99 -5.01 -0.53
N HIS A 350 -21.29 -6.25 -0.13
CA HIS A 350 -22.64 -6.67 0.25
C HIS A 350 -22.92 -6.54 1.75
N ALA A 351 -21.96 -6.11 2.55
CA ALA A 351 -22.14 -5.96 3.99
C ALA A 351 -23.02 -4.72 4.30
N SER A 352 -24.00 -4.90 5.17
CA SER A 352 -24.80 -3.78 5.67
C SER A 352 -24.03 -3.02 6.74
N ILE A 353 -23.58 -1.81 6.44
CA ILE A 353 -22.87 -0.93 7.36
C ILE A 353 -23.90 -0.29 8.32
N THR A 354 -23.68 -0.46 9.61
CA THR A 354 -24.55 0.04 10.67
C THR A 354 -23.96 1.27 11.40
N LYS A 355 -24.75 1.86 12.32
CA LYS A 355 -24.23 2.92 13.20
C LYS A 355 -23.02 2.49 14.04
N LYS A 356 -22.93 1.20 14.39
CA LYS A 356 -21.84 0.64 15.20
C LYS A 356 -20.52 0.52 14.45
N ASP A 357 -20.56 0.51 13.13
CA ASP A 357 -19.36 0.37 12.28
C ASP A 357 -18.67 1.72 12.10
N ILE A 358 -18.26 2.33 13.21
CA ILE A 358 -17.72 3.69 13.24
C ILE A 358 -16.41 3.85 12.47
N PHE A 359 -15.66 2.77 12.26
CA PHE A 359 -14.40 2.75 11.52
C PHE A 359 -14.57 2.37 10.04
N ALA A 360 -15.80 2.20 9.55
CA ALA A 360 -16.02 1.79 8.16
C ALA A 360 -15.41 2.80 7.17
N LEU A 361 -14.59 2.32 6.24
CA LEU A 361 -13.99 3.14 5.18
C LEU A 361 -15.06 3.86 4.35
N THR A 362 -16.18 3.20 4.10
CA THR A 362 -17.29 3.79 3.34
C THR A 362 -17.86 5.05 4.00
N LYS A 363 -17.81 5.17 5.33
CA LYS A 363 -18.22 6.41 6.04
C LYS A 363 -17.24 7.54 5.78
N LEU A 364 -15.93 7.25 5.75
CA LEU A 364 -14.93 8.24 5.38
C LEU A 364 -15.13 8.71 3.94
N LEU A 365 -15.32 7.78 3.01
CA LEU A 365 -15.57 8.10 1.60
C LEU A 365 -16.84 8.92 1.42
N GLU A 366 -17.91 8.59 2.14
CA GLU A 366 -19.15 9.38 2.15
C GLU A 366 -18.93 10.78 2.72
N CYS A 367 -18.18 10.91 3.81
CA CYS A 367 -17.81 12.21 4.39
C CYS A 367 -17.01 13.07 3.38
N THR A 368 -16.03 12.46 2.73
CA THR A 368 -15.23 13.10 1.68
C THR A 368 -16.08 13.52 0.49
N HIS A 369 -17.01 12.66 0.08
CA HIS A 369 -17.97 12.99 -0.98
C HIS A 369 -18.84 14.19 -0.62
N GLN A 370 -19.40 14.23 0.61
CA GLN A 370 -20.19 15.36 1.07
C GLN A 370 -19.38 16.67 1.15
N PHE A 371 -18.09 16.61 1.49
CA PHE A 371 -17.21 17.77 1.41
C PHE A 371 -17.00 18.26 -0.04
N ASN A 372 -17.02 17.36 -1.02
CA ASN A 372 -16.91 17.72 -2.43
C ASN A 372 -18.19 18.30 -3.03
N LEU A 373 -19.38 18.02 -2.45
CA LEU A 373 -20.69 18.54 -2.84
C LEU A 373 -20.94 20.00 -2.43
N THR A 374 -19.95 20.82 -2.41
CA THR A 374 -20.00 22.21 -1.90
C THR A 374 -21.26 22.98 -2.27
N LYS A 375 -21.87 23.68 -1.29
CA LYS A 375 -23.06 24.53 -1.42
C LYS A 375 -24.38 23.80 -1.74
N GLU A 376 -24.42 22.50 -1.68
CA GLU A 376 -25.70 21.81 -1.76
C GLU A 376 -26.54 22.07 -0.50
N LYS A 377 -27.83 22.35 -0.70
CA LYS A 377 -28.79 22.50 0.39
C LYS A 377 -29.41 21.17 0.70
N THR A 378 -29.26 20.74 1.93
CA THR A 378 -29.96 19.59 2.48
C THR A 378 -31.17 20.06 3.32
N TYR A 379 -32.01 19.15 3.76
CA TYR A 379 -33.12 19.47 4.69
C TYR A 379 -32.62 19.92 6.07
N LYS A 380 -31.35 19.69 6.40
CA LYS A 380 -30.71 20.09 7.67
C LYS A 380 -29.95 21.42 7.58
N GLY A 381 -29.64 21.90 6.38
CA GLY A 381 -28.85 23.11 6.17
C GLY A 381 -28.01 23.03 4.88
N GLU A 382 -27.14 24.00 4.69
CA GLU A 382 -26.25 24.07 3.53
C GLU A 382 -24.85 23.52 3.89
N LEU A 383 -24.29 22.68 3.02
CA LEU A 383 -22.92 22.16 3.17
C LEU A 383 -21.87 23.26 3.07
N LEU A 384 -20.69 23.00 3.64
CA LEU A 384 -19.58 23.94 3.69
C LEU A 384 -19.00 24.22 2.31
N ALA A 385 -18.60 25.46 2.09
CA ALA A 385 -17.78 25.81 0.92
C ALA A 385 -16.33 25.35 1.11
N HIS A 386 -15.61 25.04 0.02
CA HIS A 386 -14.23 24.56 0.03
C HIS A 386 -13.28 25.36 0.95
N ASN A 387 -13.39 26.70 0.95
CA ASN A 387 -12.55 27.54 1.81
C ASN A 387 -12.80 27.27 3.30
N LYS A 388 -14.06 27.02 3.68
CA LYS A 388 -14.43 26.71 5.07
C LYS A 388 -14.03 25.30 5.48
N ILE A 389 -14.00 24.37 4.53
CA ILE A 389 -13.50 23.01 4.77
C ILE A 389 -11.99 23.04 5.03
N LYS A 390 -11.22 23.79 4.23
CA LYS A 390 -9.78 23.99 4.47
C LYS A 390 -9.49 24.72 5.78
N GLU A 391 -10.31 25.70 6.14
CA GLU A 391 -10.23 26.39 7.44
C GLU A 391 -10.47 25.41 8.61
N LEU A 392 -11.37 24.44 8.46
CA LEU A 392 -11.65 23.43 9.49
C LEU A 392 -10.38 22.66 9.93
N ARG A 393 -9.46 22.34 9.01
CA ARG A 393 -8.19 21.71 9.39
C ARG A 393 -7.39 22.56 10.36
N SER A 394 -7.28 23.88 10.10
CA SER A 394 -6.59 24.81 11.01
C SER A 394 -7.30 24.96 12.34
N VAL A 395 -8.64 25.01 12.32
CA VAL A 395 -9.47 25.07 13.52
C VAL A 395 -9.27 23.85 14.41
N LEU A 396 -9.14 22.65 13.83
CA LEU A 396 -8.91 21.40 14.57
C LEU A 396 -7.54 21.38 15.28
N GLN A 397 -6.56 22.10 14.77
CA GLN A 397 -5.24 22.26 15.41
C GLN A 397 -5.23 23.25 16.55
N ASP A 398 -6.24 24.13 16.62
CA ASP A 398 -6.33 25.22 17.59
C ASP A 398 -6.94 24.74 18.92
N ASN A 399 -7.02 25.67 19.89
CA ASN A 399 -7.61 25.40 21.20
C ASN A 399 -9.13 25.25 21.14
N GLN A 400 -9.72 24.71 22.21
CA GLN A 400 -11.16 24.44 22.29
C GLN A 400 -12.02 25.66 22.05
N HIS A 401 -11.63 26.85 22.56
CA HIS A 401 -12.40 28.07 22.40
C HIS A 401 -12.60 28.45 20.92
N ILE A 402 -11.54 28.35 20.10
CA ILE A 402 -11.64 28.63 18.66
C ILE A 402 -12.53 27.59 17.96
N GLN A 403 -12.46 26.33 18.37
CA GLN A 403 -13.31 25.27 17.83
C GLN A 403 -14.79 25.50 18.18
N ASP A 404 -15.09 25.92 19.41
CA ASP A 404 -16.45 26.23 19.85
C ASP A 404 -17.01 27.44 19.08
N LEU A 405 -16.22 28.49 18.90
CA LEU A 405 -16.59 29.65 18.07
C LEU A 405 -16.87 29.26 16.61
N PHE A 406 -16.10 28.39 16.06
CA PHE A 406 -16.30 27.85 14.68
C PHE A 406 -17.67 27.12 14.59
N ILE A 407 -17.98 26.24 15.54
CA ILE A 407 -19.27 25.55 15.60
C ILE A 407 -20.45 26.54 15.76
N GLU A 408 -20.32 27.56 16.61
CA GLU A 408 -21.34 28.62 16.77
C GLU A 408 -21.53 29.40 15.47
N GLN A 409 -20.45 29.72 14.77
CA GLN A 409 -20.50 30.39 13.47
C GLN A 409 -21.20 29.52 12.41
N LEU A 410 -20.95 28.21 12.38
CA LEU A 410 -21.67 27.30 11.49
C LEU A 410 -23.16 27.31 11.77
N LYS A 411 -23.57 27.18 13.02
CA LYS A 411 -24.99 27.23 13.43
C LYS A 411 -25.65 28.54 13.05
N LYS A 412 -25.00 29.69 13.29
CA LYS A 412 -25.53 31.03 12.97
C LYS A 412 -25.73 31.21 11.46
N ASN A 413 -24.90 30.58 10.64
CA ASN A 413 -24.96 30.70 9.18
C ASN A 413 -25.73 29.53 8.52
N GLU A 414 -26.43 28.71 9.29
CA GLU A 414 -27.17 27.53 8.80
C GLU A 414 -26.30 26.57 7.99
N LYS A 415 -24.99 26.50 8.32
CA LYS A 415 -24.04 25.58 7.72
C LYS A 415 -23.95 24.32 8.56
N ILE A 416 -23.77 23.20 7.87
CA ILE A 416 -23.65 21.87 8.50
C ILE A 416 -22.37 21.17 8.07
N LEU A 417 -21.86 20.35 8.97
CA LEU A 417 -20.84 19.34 8.69
C LEU A 417 -21.49 18.11 8.07
N PRO A 418 -20.71 17.24 7.40
CA PRO A 418 -21.22 16.00 6.84
C PRO A 418 -22.05 15.19 7.83
N ASP A 419 -23.23 14.74 7.39
CA ASP A 419 -24.16 13.96 8.22
C ASP A 419 -24.00 12.46 7.91
N ILE A 420 -23.10 11.84 8.64
CA ILE A 420 -22.75 10.43 8.45
C ILE A 420 -23.38 9.60 9.56
N VAL A 421 -24.06 8.55 9.18
CA VAL A 421 -24.71 7.62 10.12
C VAL A 421 -23.68 6.98 11.07
N GLY A 422 -23.86 7.20 12.37
CA GLY A 422 -22.94 6.74 13.41
C GLY A 422 -21.81 7.71 13.74
N TRP A 423 -21.74 8.87 13.06
CA TRP A 423 -20.79 9.96 13.32
C TRP A 423 -21.48 11.24 13.82
N GLU A 424 -22.69 11.12 14.34
CA GLU A 424 -23.47 12.28 14.77
C GLU A 424 -22.80 13.10 15.90
N GLY A 425 -21.90 12.45 16.67
CA GLY A 425 -21.08 13.12 17.68
C GLY A 425 -20.08 14.09 17.05
N PHE A 426 -19.39 13.69 16.00
CA PHE A 426 -18.41 14.53 15.30
C PHE A 426 -19.07 15.77 14.66
N ALA A 427 -20.24 15.62 14.08
CA ALA A 427 -20.98 16.75 13.49
C ALA A 427 -21.39 17.81 14.53
N LYS A 428 -21.52 17.44 15.80
CA LYS A 428 -21.92 18.36 16.88
C LYS A 428 -20.76 19.07 17.56
N GLN A 429 -19.64 18.38 17.76
CA GLN A 429 -18.53 18.84 18.61
C GLN A 429 -17.13 18.64 17.99
N LEU A 430 -17.04 18.25 16.71
CA LEU A 430 -15.83 18.00 15.93
C LEU A 430 -15.04 16.76 16.37
N TRP A 431 -15.13 16.36 17.63
CA TRP A 431 -14.40 15.28 18.24
C TRP A 431 -15.34 14.31 18.93
N ASP A 432 -14.92 13.05 19.00
CA ASP A 432 -15.59 12.05 19.82
C ASP A 432 -14.57 11.14 20.49
N GLU A 433 -14.96 10.56 21.62
CA GLU A 433 -14.13 9.61 22.35
C GLU A 433 -14.25 8.24 21.68
N VAL A 434 -13.14 7.74 21.17
CA VAL A 434 -13.06 6.47 20.47
C VAL A 434 -12.33 5.46 21.34
N LYS A 435 -12.96 4.32 21.60
CA LYS A 435 -12.37 3.21 22.33
C LYS A 435 -11.60 2.31 21.35
N ILE A 436 -10.34 2.04 21.66
CA ILE A 436 -9.45 1.15 20.90
C ILE A 436 -8.74 0.24 21.90
N GLY A 437 -9.16 -1.02 21.97
CA GLY A 437 -8.67 -1.91 23.03
C GLY A 437 -9.01 -1.36 24.41
N ASP A 438 -8.01 -1.26 25.27
CA ASP A 438 -8.16 -0.70 26.62
C ASP A 438 -7.99 0.82 26.70
N THR A 439 -7.61 1.48 25.58
CA THR A 439 -7.39 2.93 25.53
C THR A 439 -8.62 3.66 25.00
N ARG A 440 -8.79 4.91 25.46
CA ARG A 440 -9.77 5.86 24.94
C ARG A 440 -9.02 7.08 24.46
N GLU A 441 -9.29 7.50 23.24
CA GLU A 441 -8.68 8.65 22.62
C GLU A 441 -9.75 9.58 22.05
N LEU A 442 -9.52 10.88 22.16
CA LEU A 442 -10.32 11.86 21.46
C LEU A 442 -9.83 11.97 20.02
N LYS A 443 -10.68 11.64 19.05
CA LYS A 443 -10.35 11.60 17.62
C LYS A 443 -11.34 12.39 16.78
N THR A 444 -10.91 12.74 15.56
CA THR A 444 -11.76 13.33 14.53
C THR A 444 -11.46 12.72 13.16
N PRO A 445 -12.47 12.39 12.34
CA PRO A 445 -12.29 11.89 10.99
C PRO A 445 -12.15 12.98 9.93
N TYR A 446 -12.35 14.25 10.32
CA TYR A 446 -12.46 15.33 9.34
C TYR A 446 -11.15 15.67 8.64
N VAL A 447 -9.99 15.53 9.31
CA VAL A 447 -8.70 15.77 8.67
C VAL A 447 -8.45 14.73 7.59
N ASP A 448 -8.70 13.44 7.87
CA ASP A 448 -8.58 12.36 6.90
C ASP A 448 -9.49 12.61 5.68
N ALA A 449 -10.75 13.03 5.93
CA ALA A 449 -11.70 13.34 4.85
C ALA A 449 -11.28 14.57 4.04
N ILE A 450 -10.71 15.60 4.67
CA ILE A 450 -10.22 16.82 4.01
C ILE A 450 -9.02 16.49 3.12
N GLU A 451 -8.10 15.68 3.60
CA GLU A 451 -6.93 15.27 2.82
C GLU A 451 -7.31 14.43 1.61
N LEU A 452 -8.30 13.54 1.77
CA LEU A 452 -8.79 12.71 0.68
C LEU A 452 -9.61 13.47 -0.38
N MET A 453 -10.11 14.69 -0.11
CA MET A 453 -10.98 15.44 -1.03
C MET A 453 -10.39 15.59 -2.43
N ASP A 454 -9.10 15.88 -2.51
CA ASP A 454 -8.40 16.09 -3.78
C ASP A 454 -7.94 14.75 -4.43
N TYR A 455 -8.03 13.63 -3.67
CA TYR A 455 -7.52 12.31 -4.07
C TYR A 455 -8.60 11.25 -4.31
N ILE A 456 -9.87 11.63 -4.30
CA ILE A 456 -10.98 10.75 -4.69
C ILE A 456 -11.58 11.25 -5.99
N LEU A 457 -11.56 10.42 -7.02
CA LEU A 457 -12.19 10.74 -8.30
C LEU A 457 -13.67 10.33 -8.27
N PRO A 458 -14.60 11.27 -8.53
CA PRO A 458 -16.02 10.94 -8.61
C PRO A 458 -16.32 9.93 -9.72
N GLY A 459 -17.17 8.96 -9.44
CA GLY A 459 -17.60 7.94 -10.40
C GLY A 459 -16.69 6.71 -10.49
N LEU A 460 -15.73 6.58 -9.57
CA LEU A 460 -14.97 5.35 -9.38
C LEU A 460 -15.54 4.46 -8.27
N GLU A 461 -16.64 4.85 -7.67
CA GLU A 461 -17.31 4.11 -6.61
C GLU A 461 -17.89 2.77 -7.10
#